data_34197bb5570492e58eae40ad347c2455
#
_entry.id   34197bb5570492e58eae40ad347c2455
#
_cell.length_a   1.000
_cell.length_b   1.000
_cell.length_c   1.000
_cell.angle_alpha   90.00
_cell.angle_beta   90.00
_cell.angle_gamma   90.00
#
_symmetry.space_group_name_H-M   'P 1'
#
loop_
_entity.id
_entity.type
_entity.pdbx_description
1 polymer ?
#
loop_
_entity_poly.entity_id
_entity_poly.type
_entity_poly.pdbx_seq_one_letter_code
_entity_poly.pdbx_strand_id
1 'polypeptide(L)'
;MKKKVKLVTDPEVIKLMLEDTRRQILKLLRNREMTISQLSEILGKTPQTIYHHIEKLKEAGLVEVKRTEMKGNLVEKYYGRTADAFYINLYLGDDELRYLARSRLKTKLDIFKALGYKFDEEELLNIMDRLLEKEHSYTAKISAEMEEKEDALKEFSDEDIIHAIDWLTMAELGRDEEAIELLRKLGEILKKE
;
A
#
# COMPACT_ATOMS: atom_id res chain seq x y z
N MET A 1 20.33 0.79 6.05
CA MET A 1 19.87 -0.54 5.58
C MET A 1 18.42 -0.40 5.13
N LYS A 2 18.00 -1.03 4.02
CA LYS A 2 16.62 -0.95 3.54
C LYS A 2 15.72 -1.78 4.45
N LYS A 3 14.62 -1.22 4.95
CA LYS A 3 13.65 -1.96 5.78
C LYS A 3 12.88 -2.97 4.93
N LYS A 4 12.51 -4.11 5.50
CA LYS A 4 11.62 -5.08 4.83
C LYS A 4 10.22 -4.52 4.67
N VAL A 5 9.64 -4.07 5.78
CA VAL A 5 8.31 -3.46 5.80
C VAL A 5 8.41 -2.10 6.49
N LYS A 6 7.69 -1.11 5.99
CA LYS A 6 7.49 0.19 6.64
C LYS A 6 6.01 0.49 6.70
N LEU A 7 5.49 0.62 7.91
CA LEU A 7 4.13 1.10 8.14
C LEU A 7 4.09 2.62 7.89
N VAL A 8 3.15 3.05 7.07
CA VAL A 8 2.90 4.47 6.77
C VAL A 8 1.54 4.84 7.37
N THR A 9 1.57 5.62 8.43
CA THR A 9 0.39 6.04 9.20
C THR A 9 0.02 7.50 9.01
N ASP A 10 0.93 8.32 8.49
CA ASP A 10 0.68 9.73 8.22
C ASP A 10 -0.24 9.88 7.00
N PRO A 11 -1.47 10.44 7.15
CA PRO A 11 -2.41 10.65 6.04
C PRO A 11 -1.84 11.45 4.89
N GLU A 12 -1.02 12.47 5.15
CA GLU A 12 -0.42 13.30 4.09
C GLU A 12 0.64 12.51 3.30
N VAL A 13 1.40 11.65 3.96
CA VAL A 13 2.33 10.73 3.28
C VAL A 13 1.56 9.69 2.47
N ILE A 14 0.44 9.17 2.97
CA ILE A 14 -0.42 8.24 2.23
C ILE A 14 -0.97 8.92 0.97
N LYS A 15 -1.55 10.11 1.08
CA LYS A 15 -2.05 10.90 -0.07
C LYS A 15 -0.93 11.17 -1.08
N LEU A 16 0.25 11.52 -0.58
CA LEU A 16 1.44 11.71 -1.41
C LEU A 16 1.79 10.45 -2.20
N MET A 17 1.72 9.26 -1.59
CA MET A 17 1.99 7.98 -2.26
C MET A 17 0.93 7.62 -3.30
N LEU A 18 -0.32 8.02 -3.11
CA LEU A 18 -1.45 7.67 -3.99
C LEU A 18 -1.48 8.45 -5.30
N GLU A 19 -0.71 9.53 -5.44
CA GLU A 19 -0.60 10.26 -6.71
C GLU A 19 0.08 9.38 -7.77
N ASP A 20 -0.48 9.38 -8.98
CA ASP A 20 -0.15 8.40 -10.03
C ASP A 20 1.33 8.34 -10.39
N THR A 21 2.00 9.49 -10.56
CA THR A 21 3.41 9.51 -10.95
C THR A 21 4.29 8.97 -9.82
N ARG A 22 4.03 9.37 -8.57
CA ARG A 22 4.80 8.89 -7.41
C ARG A 22 4.59 7.40 -7.17
N ARG A 23 3.35 6.91 -7.36
CA ARG A 23 3.04 5.48 -7.30
C ARG A 23 3.82 4.67 -8.35
N GLN A 24 3.91 5.18 -9.59
CA GLN A 24 4.69 4.55 -10.65
C GLN A 24 6.19 4.58 -10.33
N ILE A 25 6.73 5.69 -9.83
CA ILE A 25 8.12 5.79 -9.37
C ILE A 25 8.41 4.75 -8.28
N LEU A 26 7.56 4.69 -7.23
CA LEU A 26 7.72 3.70 -6.16
C LEU A 26 7.65 2.26 -6.68
N LYS A 27 6.80 1.96 -7.67
CA LYS A 27 6.74 0.66 -8.31
C LYS A 27 8.03 0.33 -9.05
N LEU A 28 8.58 1.26 -9.82
CA LEU A 28 9.83 1.07 -10.57
C LEU A 28 11.03 0.88 -9.64
N LEU A 29 11.08 1.61 -8.52
CA LEU A 29 12.16 1.54 -7.54
C LEU A 29 12.05 0.35 -6.56
N ARG A 30 11.08 -0.55 -6.73
CA ARG A 30 10.89 -1.70 -5.82
C ARG A 30 12.13 -2.60 -5.78
N ASN A 31 12.60 -3.02 -6.93
CA ASN A 31 13.66 -4.03 -7.07
C ASN A 31 14.95 -3.50 -7.74
N ARG A 32 15.03 -2.20 -7.98
CA ARG A 32 16.18 -1.60 -8.67
C ARG A 32 16.40 -0.15 -8.29
N GLU A 33 17.63 0.28 -8.37
CA GLU A 33 18.00 1.68 -8.23
C GLU A 33 17.98 2.35 -9.60
N MET A 34 17.47 3.57 -9.67
CA MET A 34 17.36 4.30 -10.94
C MET A 34 17.74 5.76 -10.78
N THR A 35 18.27 6.34 -11.86
CA THR A 35 18.51 7.77 -11.97
C THR A 35 17.23 8.52 -12.39
N ILE A 36 17.22 9.85 -12.21
CA ILE A 36 16.14 10.70 -12.70
C ILE A 36 15.95 10.57 -14.21
N SER A 37 17.05 10.47 -14.97
CA SER A 37 16.99 10.31 -16.42
C SER A 37 16.31 9.01 -16.84
N GLN A 38 16.64 7.89 -16.19
CA GLN A 38 16.01 6.60 -16.45
C GLN A 38 14.50 6.60 -16.12
N LEU A 39 14.13 7.19 -14.97
CA LEU A 39 12.72 7.34 -14.59
C LEU A 39 11.95 8.24 -15.56
N SER A 40 12.59 9.33 -16.01
CA SER A 40 12.06 10.27 -16.98
C SER A 40 11.74 9.59 -18.32
N GLU A 41 12.67 8.79 -18.82
CA GLU A 41 12.51 8.04 -20.07
C GLU A 41 11.36 7.03 -19.97
N ILE A 42 11.34 6.21 -18.91
CA ILE A 42 10.31 5.16 -18.74
C ILE A 42 8.91 5.76 -18.55
N LEU A 43 8.81 6.87 -17.79
CA LEU A 43 7.51 7.47 -17.46
C LEU A 43 7.05 8.51 -18.49
N GLY A 44 7.88 8.83 -19.50
CA GLY A 44 7.55 9.84 -20.51
C GLY A 44 7.35 11.24 -19.94
N LYS A 45 8.07 11.57 -18.85
CA LYS A 45 7.98 12.89 -18.17
C LYS A 45 9.33 13.58 -18.21
N THR A 46 9.32 14.91 -18.05
CA THR A 46 10.58 15.68 -18.04
C THR A 46 11.43 15.32 -16.80
N PRO A 47 12.78 15.38 -16.89
CA PRO A 47 13.66 15.18 -15.75
C PRO A 47 13.32 16.11 -14.57
N GLN A 48 12.92 17.35 -14.83
CA GLN A 48 12.53 18.30 -13.80
C GLN A 48 11.25 17.86 -13.07
N THR A 49 10.26 17.32 -13.79
CA THR A 49 9.05 16.76 -13.18
C THR A 49 9.37 15.56 -12.28
N ILE A 50 10.20 14.64 -12.77
CA ILE A 50 10.63 13.47 -11.99
C ILE A 50 11.43 13.90 -10.76
N TYR A 51 12.34 14.86 -10.91
CA TYR A 51 13.10 15.41 -9.78
C TYR A 51 12.17 15.91 -8.66
N HIS A 52 11.15 16.69 -9.02
CA HIS A 52 10.19 17.20 -8.05
C HIS A 52 9.43 16.06 -7.30
N HIS A 53 9.01 15.02 -8.02
CA HIS A 53 8.38 13.86 -7.39
C HIS A 53 9.34 13.08 -6.48
N ILE A 54 10.59 12.90 -6.91
CA ILE A 54 11.63 12.24 -6.11
C ILE A 54 11.93 13.02 -4.84
N GLU A 55 12.06 14.35 -4.89
CA GLU A 55 12.32 15.15 -3.68
C GLU A 55 11.15 15.03 -2.69
N LYS A 56 9.90 15.10 -3.15
CA LYS A 56 8.73 14.87 -2.28
C LYS A 56 8.74 13.47 -1.63
N LEU A 57 9.06 12.43 -2.39
CA LEU A 57 9.16 11.07 -1.88
C LEU A 57 10.32 10.93 -0.89
N LYS A 58 11.41 11.64 -1.10
CA LYS A 58 12.57 11.65 -0.21
C LYS A 58 12.28 12.39 1.09
N GLU A 59 11.64 13.55 1.04
CA GLU A 59 11.17 14.31 2.21
C GLU A 59 10.21 13.47 3.07
N ALA A 60 9.35 12.68 2.45
CA ALA A 60 8.45 11.73 3.12
C ALA A 60 9.16 10.45 3.60
N GLY A 61 10.46 10.31 3.38
CA GLY A 61 11.25 9.15 3.82
C GLY A 61 10.87 7.84 3.12
N LEU A 62 10.36 7.90 1.88
CA LEU A 62 9.96 6.76 1.06
C LEU A 62 11.04 6.35 0.06
N VAL A 63 11.89 7.30 -0.34
CA VAL A 63 12.98 7.13 -1.30
C VAL A 63 14.23 7.77 -0.73
N GLU A 64 15.38 7.22 -1.05
CA GLU A 64 16.69 7.74 -0.66
C GLU A 64 17.70 7.61 -1.81
N VAL A 65 18.81 8.34 -1.73
CA VAL A 65 19.96 8.11 -2.61
C VAL A 65 20.69 6.87 -2.13
N LYS A 66 20.75 5.84 -2.95
CA LYS A 66 21.43 4.57 -2.65
C LYS A 66 22.91 4.64 -2.98
N ARG A 67 23.25 5.28 -4.08
CA ARG A 67 24.61 5.46 -4.53
C ARG A 67 24.74 6.67 -5.47
N THR A 68 25.96 7.10 -5.65
CA THR A 68 26.34 8.21 -6.54
C THR A 68 27.48 7.75 -7.45
N GLU A 69 27.36 8.01 -8.74
CA GLU A 69 28.40 7.70 -9.73
C GLU A 69 28.88 8.96 -10.46
N MET A 70 30.16 8.99 -10.79
CA MET A 70 30.73 10.03 -11.64
C MET A 70 30.72 9.55 -13.09
N LYS A 71 30.02 10.30 -13.97
CA LYS A 71 30.09 10.10 -15.43
C LYS A 71 30.75 11.31 -16.07
N GLY A 72 32.04 11.20 -16.32
CA GLY A 72 32.83 12.37 -16.72
C GLY A 72 32.80 13.44 -15.62
N ASN A 73 32.32 14.65 -15.94
CA ASN A 73 32.19 15.76 -14.99
C ASN A 73 30.82 15.85 -14.34
N LEU A 74 29.91 14.88 -14.58
CA LEU A 74 28.55 14.87 -14.03
C LEU A 74 28.43 13.84 -12.89
N VAL A 75 27.72 14.24 -11.83
CA VAL A 75 27.40 13.40 -10.71
C VAL A 75 25.99 12.83 -10.92
N GLU A 76 25.88 11.53 -11.15
CA GLU A 76 24.60 10.83 -11.23
C GLU A 76 24.22 10.22 -9.87
N LYS A 77 23.00 10.50 -9.39
CA LYS A 77 22.43 9.90 -8.18
C LYS A 77 21.47 8.79 -8.57
N TYR A 78 21.64 7.64 -7.94
CA TYR A 78 20.72 6.50 -8.04
C TYR A 78 19.83 6.47 -6.82
N TYR A 79 18.52 6.47 -7.06
CA TYR A 79 17.49 6.48 -6.05
C TYR A 79 16.92 5.08 -5.88
N GLY A 80 16.53 4.73 -4.67
CA GLY A 80 15.86 3.49 -4.33
C GLY A 80 14.90 3.68 -3.17
N ARG A 81 14.00 2.72 -2.97
CA ARG A 81 13.06 2.75 -1.85
C ARG A 81 13.75 2.55 -0.51
N THR A 82 13.20 3.15 0.54
CA THR A 82 13.66 2.96 1.92
C THR A 82 13.16 1.65 2.54
N ALA A 83 12.09 1.05 1.97
CA ALA A 83 11.57 -0.26 2.37
C ALA A 83 11.15 -1.09 1.14
N ASP A 84 11.14 -2.41 1.29
CA ASP A 84 10.71 -3.35 0.26
C ASP A 84 9.18 -3.33 0.10
N ALA A 85 8.45 -3.23 1.21
CA ALA A 85 7.01 -3.01 1.23
C ALA A 85 6.66 -1.76 2.04
N PHE A 86 5.66 -1.00 1.56
CA PHE A 86 5.00 0.05 2.32
C PHE A 86 3.58 -0.42 2.62
N TYR A 87 3.27 -0.52 3.89
CA TYR A 87 1.91 -0.79 4.34
C TYR A 87 1.21 0.53 4.63
N ILE A 88 0.07 0.77 3.99
CA ILE A 88 -0.72 2.00 4.16
C ILE A 88 -2.09 1.65 4.73
N ASN A 89 -2.54 2.41 5.73
CA ASN A 89 -3.88 2.27 6.28
C ASN A 89 -4.76 3.44 5.81
N LEU A 90 -5.73 3.15 4.94
CA LEU A 90 -6.66 4.15 4.41
C LEU A 90 -7.78 4.53 5.41
N TYR A 91 -7.86 3.85 6.56
CA TYR A 91 -8.89 4.05 7.58
C TYR A 91 -8.40 4.83 8.82
N LEU A 92 -7.23 5.47 8.73
CA LEU A 92 -6.63 6.26 9.83
C LEU A 92 -7.27 7.65 9.98
N GLY A 93 -8.59 7.71 10.19
CA GLY A 93 -9.23 8.94 10.67
C GLY A 93 -9.30 10.13 9.71
N ASP A 94 -8.89 9.97 8.45
CA ASP A 94 -8.94 11.01 7.41
C ASP A 94 -10.11 10.75 6.46
N ASP A 95 -11.05 11.70 6.39
CA ASP A 95 -12.28 11.56 5.61
C ASP A 95 -12.00 11.43 4.10
N GLU A 96 -10.96 12.07 3.59
CA GLU A 96 -10.56 11.96 2.18
C GLU A 96 -10.04 10.57 1.87
N LEU A 97 -9.21 9.99 2.74
CA LEU A 97 -8.72 8.62 2.58
C LEU A 97 -9.85 7.59 2.71
N ARG A 98 -10.80 7.80 3.65
CA ARG A 98 -12.01 6.98 3.76
C ARG A 98 -12.86 7.06 2.49
N TYR A 99 -13.06 8.25 1.95
CA TYR A 99 -13.77 8.43 0.68
C TYR A 99 -13.08 7.68 -0.47
N LEU A 100 -11.76 7.75 -0.56
CA LEU A 100 -11.00 7.01 -1.58
C LEU A 100 -11.10 5.49 -1.39
N ALA A 101 -11.04 5.00 -0.15
CA ALA A 101 -11.26 3.59 0.18
C ALA A 101 -12.65 3.14 -0.29
N ARG A 102 -13.69 3.87 0.08
CA ARG A 102 -15.08 3.58 -0.28
C ARG A 102 -15.34 3.67 -1.78
N SER A 103 -14.72 4.63 -2.48
CA SER A 103 -14.80 4.71 -3.94
C SER A 103 -14.22 3.47 -4.64
N ARG A 104 -13.13 2.93 -4.12
CA ARG A 104 -12.55 1.66 -4.63
C ARG A 104 -13.44 0.45 -4.36
N LEU A 105 -14.19 0.45 -3.26
CA LEU A 105 -15.19 -0.59 -3.00
C LEU A 105 -16.29 -0.57 -4.05
N LYS A 106 -16.83 0.58 -4.42
CA LYS A 106 -17.87 0.68 -5.46
C LYS A 106 -17.46 0.01 -6.77
N THR A 107 -16.22 0.20 -7.20
CA THR A 107 -15.70 -0.50 -8.41
C THR A 107 -15.72 -2.03 -8.25
N LYS A 108 -15.48 -2.56 -7.05
CA LYS A 108 -15.60 -4.01 -6.79
C LYS A 108 -17.05 -4.50 -6.87
N LEU A 109 -18.02 -3.69 -6.44
CA LEU A 109 -19.44 -4.01 -6.56
C LEU A 109 -19.87 -4.12 -8.02
N ASP A 110 -19.35 -3.28 -8.91
CA ASP A 110 -19.62 -3.37 -10.35
C ASP A 110 -19.14 -4.71 -10.92
N ILE A 111 -18.00 -5.21 -10.45
CA ILE A 111 -17.50 -6.54 -10.82
C ILE A 111 -18.46 -7.63 -10.32
N PHE A 112 -18.95 -7.54 -9.07
CA PHE A 112 -19.89 -8.54 -8.54
C PHE A 112 -21.21 -8.54 -9.33
N LYS A 113 -21.74 -7.38 -9.70
CA LYS A 113 -22.91 -7.27 -10.59
C LYS A 113 -22.64 -7.90 -11.96
N ALA A 114 -21.47 -7.63 -12.56
CA ALA A 114 -21.08 -8.22 -13.84
C ALA A 114 -20.94 -9.75 -13.77
N LEU A 115 -20.61 -10.31 -12.59
CA LEU A 115 -20.59 -11.75 -12.33
C LEU A 115 -21.98 -12.34 -12.02
N GLY A 116 -23.05 -11.52 -12.03
CA GLY A 116 -24.44 -11.94 -11.83
C GLY A 116 -24.90 -12.00 -10.38
N TYR A 117 -24.16 -11.43 -9.42
CA TYR A 117 -24.62 -11.30 -8.05
C TYR A 117 -25.66 -10.19 -7.93
N LYS A 118 -26.70 -10.43 -7.15
CA LYS A 118 -27.74 -9.46 -6.82
C LYS A 118 -27.68 -9.14 -5.32
N PHE A 119 -27.60 -7.86 -4.97
CA PHE A 119 -27.48 -7.42 -3.58
C PHE A 119 -27.96 -5.99 -3.43
N ASP A 120 -28.28 -5.60 -2.20
CA ASP A 120 -28.40 -4.19 -1.83
C ASP A 120 -27.00 -3.56 -1.77
N GLU A 121 -26.81 -2.50 -2.56
CA GLU A 121 -25.49 -1.88 -2.75
C GLU A 121 -25.01 -1.16 -1.49
N GLU A 122 -25.91 -0.50 -0.78
CA GLU A 122 -25.57 0.27 0.42
C GLU A 122 -25.26 -0.66 1.61
N GLU A 123 -26.05 -1.71 1.77
CA GLU A 123 -25.82 -2.73 2.79
C GLU A 123 -24.48 -3.42 2.58
N LEU A 124 -24.19 -3.85 1.34
CA LEU A 124 -22.94 -4.53 1.01
C LEU A 124 -21.73 -3.59 1.20
N LEU A 125 -21.83 -2.34 0.77
CA LEU A 125 -20.78 -1.34 1.00
C LEU A 125 -20.48 -1.15 2.48
N ASN A 126 -21.51 -1.06 3.31
CA ASN A 126 -21.34 -0.85 4.75
C ASN A 126 -20.67 -2.06 5.43
N ILE A 127 -21.03 -3.28 5.04
CA ILE A 127 -20.37 -4.50 5.55
C ILE A 127 -18.91 -4.54 5.13
N MET A 128 -18.62 -4.31 3.85
CA MET A 128 -17.26 -4.33 3.33
C MET A 128 -16.38 -3.23 3.93
N ASP A 129 -16.94 -2.03 4.13
CA ASP A 129 -16.23 -0.90 4.74
C ASP A 129 -15.79 -1.24 6.17
N ARG A 130 -16.71 -1.78 7.00
CA ARG A 130 -16.42 -2.20 8.37
C ARG A 130 -15.40 -3.36 8.44
N LEU A 131 -15.51 -4.34 7.55
CA LEU A 131 -14.55 -5.44 7.47
C LEU A 131 -13.14 -4.94 7.13
N LEU A 132 -13.03 -4.02 6.16
CA LEU A 132 -11.76 -3.44 5.78
C LEU A 132 -11.17 -2.55 6.87
N GLU A 133 -11.99 -1.82 7.61
CA GLU A 133 -11.52 -1.06 8.78
C GLU A 133 -10.85 -1.97 9.83
N LYS A 134 -11.48 -3.13 10.13
CA LYS A 134 -10.92 -4.12 11.03
C LYS A 134 -9.64 -4.77 10.47
N GLU A 135 -9.66 -5.20 9.21
CA GLU A 135 -8.50 -5.74 8.51
C GLU A 135 -7.30 -4.78 8.60
N HIS A 136 -7.51 -3.52 8.25
CA HIS A 136 -6.45 -2.51 8.30
C HIS A 136 -5.95 -2.26 9.73
N SER A 137 -6.83 -2.31 10.74
CA SER A 137 -6.43 -2.16 12.14
C SER A 137 -5.52 -3.32 12.59
N TYR A 138 -5.87 -4.57 12.30
CA TYR A 138 -5.04 -5.73 12.64
C TYR A 138 -3.74 -5.74 11.86
N THR A 139 -3.79 -5.49 10.57
CA THR A 139 -2.60 -5.39 9.73
C THR A 139 -1.63 -4.32 10.21
N ALA A 140 -2.13 -3.16 10.64
CA ALA A 140 -1.29 -2.11 11.19
C ALA A 140 -0.56 -2.55 12.46
N LYS A 141 -1.24 -3.26 13.38
CA LYS A 141 -0.64 -3.83 14.61
C LYS A 141 0.46 -4.84 14.28
N ILE A 142 0.16 -5.78 13.38
CA ILE A 142 1.10 -6.83 12.97
C ILE A 142 2.32 -6.22 12.26
N SER A 143 2.10 -5.24 11.38
CA SER A 143 3.19 -4.57 10.66
C SER A 143 4.09 -3.78 11.61
N ALA A 144 3.52 -3.13 12.64
CA ALA A 144 4.30 -2.45 13.67
C ALA A 144 5.15 -3.44 14.49
N GLU A 145 4.57 -4.58 14.89
CA GLU A 145 5.32 -5.64 15.57
C GLU A 145 6.47 -6.20 14.72
N MET A 146 6.23 -6.39 13.43
CA MET A 146 7.27 -6.84 12.50
C MET A 146 8.37 -5.79 12.29
N GLU A 147 8.01 -4.50 12.29
CA GLU A 147 8.99 -3.42 12.20
C GLU A 147 9.92 -3.40 13.44
N GLU A 148 9.38 -3.64 14.64
CA GLU A 148 10.17 -3.77 15.87
C GLU A 148 11.10 -4.99 15.86
N LYS A 149 10.71 -6.06 15.16
CA LYS A 149 11.47 -7.32 15.06
C LYS A 149 12.24 -7.47 13.73
N GLU A 150 12.58 -6.36 13.08
CA GLU A 150 13.22 -6.35 11.75
C GLU A 150 14.45 -7.27 11.66
N ASP A 151 15.24 -7.35 12.73
CA ASP A 151 16.45 -8.20 12.74
C ASP A 151 16.13 -9.70 12.59
N ALA A 152 15.03 -10.17 13.16
CA ALA A 152 14.58 -11.56 13.04
C ALA A 152 14.03 -11.89 11.64
N LEU A 153 13.66 -10.87 10.87
CA LEU A 153 13.02 -11.03 9.56
C LEU A 153 13.98 -10.92 8.38
N LYS A 154 15.27 -10.68 8.62
CA LYS A 154 16.27 -10.42 7.55
C LYS A 154 16.45 -11.56 6.55
N GLU A 155 16.29 -12.81 7.01
CA GLU A 155 16.47 -14.02 6.20
C GLU A 155 15.26 -14.36 5.31
N PHE A 156 14.11 -13.74 5.56
CA PHE A 156 12.87 -14.02 4.81
C PHE A 156 12.72 -13.10 3.61
N SER A 157 12.07 -13.59 2.56
CA SER A 157 11.71 -12.78 1.41
C SER A 157 10.59 -11.78 1.76
N ASP A 158 10.47 -10.70 0.97
CA ASP A 158 9.38 -9.74 1.12
C ASP A 158 8.01 -10.37 0.90
N GLU A 159 7.94 -11.34 -0.02
CA GLU A 159 6.71 -12.07 -0.34
C GLU A 159 6.26 -12.93 0.83
N ASP A 160 7.20 -13.65 1.48
CA ASP A 160 6.90 -14.44 2.67
C ASP A 160 6.42 -13.57 3.83
N ILE A 161 7.03 -12.39 4.03
CA ILE A 161 6.63 -11.44 5.07
C ILE A 161 5.22 -10.89 4.80
N ILE A 162 4.91 -10.51 3.55
CA ILE A 162 3.57 -10.04 3.19
C ILE A 162 2.53 -11.14 3.42
N HIS A 163 2.80 -12.37 2.98
CA HIS A 163 1.90 -13.50 3.22
C HIS A 163 1.73 -13.80 4.71
N ALA A 164 2.80 -13.68 5.52
CA ALA A 164 2.69 -13.84 6.96
C ALA A 164 1.78 -12.77 7.60
N ILE A 165 1.88 -11.52 7.15
CA ILE A 165 0.99 -10.44 7.59
C ILE A 165 -0.48 -10.80 7.25
N ASP A 166 -0.74 -11.25 6.01
CA ASP A 166 -2.09 -11.62 5.57
C ASP A 166 -2.67 -12.76 6.44
N TRP A 167 -1.90 -13.84 6.68
CA TRP A 167 -2.34 -14.96 7.52
C TRP A 167 -2.58 -14.56 8.97
N LEU A 168 -1.71 -13.74 9.56
CA LEU A 168 -1.89 -13.24 10.92
C LEU A 168 -3.11 -12.32 11.03
N THR A 169 -3.32 -11.45 10.03
CA THR A 169 -4.52 -10.60 9.95
C THR A 169 -5.79 -11.44 9.86
N MET A 170 -5.81 -12.49 9.03
CA MET A 170 -6.94 -13.42 8.96
C MET A 170 -7.19 -14.14 10.29
N ALA A 171 -6.13 -14.52 11.01
CA ALA A 171 -6.25 -15.17 12.32
C ALA A 171 -6.86 -14.22 13.37
N GLU A 172 -6.49 -12.93 13.36
CA GLU A 172 -7.10 -11.91 14.22
C GLU A 172 -8.56 -11.66 13.88
N LEU A 173 -8.90 -11.53 12.59
CA LEU A 173 -10.29 -11.42 12.11
C LEU A 173 -11.13 -12.64 12.54
N GLY A 174 -10.54 -13.85 12.52
CA GLY A 174 -11.20 -15.08 12.97
C GLY A 174 -11.42 -15.17 14.48
N ARG A 175 -10.82 -14.29 15.29
CA ARG A 175 -11.04 -14.15 16.73
C ARG A 175 -11.97 -13.00 17.10
N ASP A 176 -12.23 -12.10 16.16
CA ASP A 176 -13.09 -10.93 16.34
C ASP A 176 -14.55 -11.31 16.06
N GLU A 177 -15.39 -11.35 17.10
CA GLU A 177 -16.80 -11.73 16.99
C GLU A 177 -17.58 -10.85 16.00
N GLU A 178 -17.29 -9.56 15.95
CA GLU A 178 -17.93 -8.63 15.01
C GLU A 178 -17.49 -8.91 13.57
N ALA A 179 -16.19 -9.18 13.34
CA ALA A 179 -15.69 -9.54 12.01
C ALA A 179 -16.31 -10.86 11.51
N ILE A 180 -16.44 -11.85 12.37
CA ILE A 180 -17.11 -13.13 12.06
C ILE A 180 -18.57 -12.90 11.65
N GLU A 181 -19.30 -12.07 12.38
CA GLU A 181 -20.70 -11.75 12.05
C GLU A 181 -20.81 -11.00 10.72
N LEU A 182 -19.92 -10.03 10.45
CA LEU A 182 -19.87 -9.32 9.18
C LEU A 182 -19.54 -10.24 8.00
N LEU A 183 -18.60 -11.20 8.19
CA LEU A 183 -18.26 -12.21 7.18
C LEU A 183 -19.44 -13.14 6.88
N ARG A 184 -20.20 -13.53 7.92
CA ARG A 184 -21.42 -14.33 7.75
C ARG A 184 -22.46 -13.56 6.92
N LYS A 185 -22.73 -12.30 7.25
CA LYS A 185 -23.65 -11.43 6.50
C LYS A 185 -23.19 -11.22 5.05
N LEU A 186 -21.90 -11.00 4.85
CA LEU A 186 -21.31 -10.90 3.50
C LEU A 186 -21.58 -12.17 2.67
N GLY A 187 -21.40 -13.35 3.27
CA GLY A 187 -21.68 -14.64 2.63
C GLY A 187 -23.17 -14.86 2.35
N GLU A 188 -24.07 -14.30 3.17
CA GLU A 188 -25.51 -14.36 2.96
C GLU A 188 -25.97 -13.47 1.80
N ILE A 189 -25.41 -12.26 1.72
CA ILE A 189 -25.74 -11.29 0.67
C ILE A 189 -25.18 -11.71 -0.69
N LEU A 190 -23.94 -12.22 -0.74
CA LEU A 190 -23.28 -12.65 -1.98
C LEU A 190 -23.63 -14.09 -2.38
N LYS A 191 -24.90 -14.48 -2.29
CA LYS A 191 -25.37 -15.76 -2.84
C LYS A 191 -25.79 -15.58 -4.30
N LYS A 192 -25.37 -16.49 -5.17
CA LYS A 192 -25.95 -16.65 -6.51
C LYS A 192 -27.26 -17.42 -6.36
N GLU A 193 -28.30 -16.94 -7.03
CA GLU A 193 -29.54 -17.72 -7.25
C GLU A 193 -29.28 -18.92 -8.17
#